data_aff780965f62d0d0a1e5c1a491893d97
#
_entry.id   aff780965f62d0d0a1e5c1a491893d97
#
_cell.length_a   1.000
_cell.length_b   1.000
_cell.length_c   1.000
_cell.angle_alpha   90.00
_cell.angle_beta   90.00
_cell.angle_gamma   90.00
#
_symmetry.space_group_name_H-M   'P 1'
#
loop_
_entity.id
_entity.type
_entity.pdbx_description
1 polymer ?
#
loop_
_entity_poly.entity_id
_entity_poly.type
_entity_poly.pdbx_seq_one_letter_code
_entity_poly.pdbx_strand_id
1 'polypeptide(L)'
;MQEQFKILIVEDDKDVGWMMKAHLEKWAYQVALAEDFQDILGEVSRFSPELILLDITLPYYNGFYWCKEIRRLFKIPIVFISSADDNMNIVMAMDMGGDDFIAKPFDLAVLTAKIGAIIRRSYSYSGRVNAIEHKGAVLNLLDGTMVYQGKKTDFSKNEFQILALLMENKGNIVSRDTIMMQLWDDENFIDDNT
;
A
#
# COMPACT_ATOMS: atom_id res chain seq x y z
N MET A 1 -7.88 -10.37 14.68
CA MET A 1 -7.27 -10.15 13.37
C MET A 1 -7.24 -8.65 13.14
N GLN A 2 -6.06 -8.07 12.98
CA GLN A 2 -5.95 -6.66 12.62
C GLN A 2 -6.39 -6.51 11.16
N GLU A 3 -7.31 -5.60 10.87
CA GLU A 3 -7.70 -5.31 9.48
C GLU A 3 -6.50 -4.68 8.77
N GLN A 4 -5.99 -5.37 7.77
CA GLN A 4 -4.93 -4.87 6.89
C GLN A 4 -5.48 -3.70 6.06
N PHE A 5 -4.65 -2.69 5.80
CA PHE A 5 -5.02 -1.61 4.89
C PHE A 5 -5.22 -2.13 3.47
N LYS A 6 -6.35 -1.75 2.89
CA LYS A 6 -6.75 -2.17 1.55
C LYS A 6 -6.31 -1.17 0.49
N ILE A 7 -5.55 -1.64 -0.48
CA ILE A 7 -5.08 -0.84 -1.60
C ILE A 7 -5.67 -1.40 -2.89
N LEU A 8 -6.37 -0.57 -3.65
CA LEU A 8 -6.81 -0.91 -5.00
C LEU A 8 -5.82 -0.33 -6.00
N ILE A 9 -5.32 -1.17 -6.90
CA ILE A 9 -4.47 -0.76 -8.02
C ILE A 9 -5.31 -0.78 -9.29
N VAL A 10 -5.36 0.34 -9.97
CA VAL A 10 -6.04 0.54 -11.26
C VAL A 10 -4.95 0.81 -12.30
N GLU A 11 -4.47 -0.25 -12.92
CA GLU A 11 -3.35 -0.30 -13.86
C GLU A 11 -3.65 -1.35 -14.92
N ASP A 12 -3.61 -1.00 -16.20
CA ASP A 12 -3.92 -1.92 -17.31
C ASP A 12 -2.70 -2.75 -17.76
N ASP A 13 -1.49 -2.27 -17.48
CA ASP A 13 -0.28 -3.07 -17.61
C ASP A 13 -0.22 -4.10 -16.48
N LYS A 14 -0.50 -5.37 -16.86
CA LYS A 14 -0.57 -6.47 -15.90
C LYS A 14 0.77 -6.70 -15.17
N ASP A 15 1.89 -6.55 -15.87
CA ASP A 15 3.22 -6.80 -15.29
C ASP A 15 3.53 -5.74 -14.22
N VAL A 16 3.23 -4.47 -14.52
CA VAL A 16 3.37 -3.37 -13.57
C VAL A 16 2.40 -3.54 -12.39
N GLY A 17 1.15 -3.89 -12.65
CA GLY A 17 0.14 -4.12 -11.62
C GLY A 17 0.54 -5.26 -10.67
N TRP A 18 0.97 -6.41 -11.20
CA TRP A 18 1.41 -7.55 -10.40
C TRP A 18 2.70 -7.26 -9.61
N MET A 19 3.66 -6.54 -10.21
CA MET A 19 4.88 -6.12 -9.53
C MET A 19 4.56 -5.25 -8.31
N MET A 20 3.69 -4.25 -8.47
CA MET A 20 3.25 -3.39 -7.35
C MET A 20 2.52 -4.20 -6.29
N LYS A 21 1.56 -5.05 -6.70
CA LYS A 21 0.79 -5.89 -5.79
C LYS A 21 1.70 -6.79 -4.96
N ALA A 22 2.54 -7.59 -5.61
CA ALA A 22 3.45 -8.50 -4.93
C ALA A 22 4.40 -7.77 -3.96
N HIS A 23 4.83 -6.55 -4.30
CA HIS A 23 5.66 -5.76 -3.41
C HIS A 23 4.88 -5.23 -2.19
N LEU A 24 3.69 -4.68 -2.40
CA LEU A 24 2.89 -4.07 -1.32
C LEU A 24 2.33 -5.12 -0.34
N GLU A 25 1.95 -6.30 -0.82
CA GLU A 25 1.52 -7.40 0.04
C GLU A 25 2.62 -7.83 1.03
N LYS A 26 3.89 -7.69 0.65
CA LYS A 26 5.03 -7.90 1.57
C LYS A 26 5.08 -6.92 2.74
N TRP A 27 4.42 -5.79 2.64
CA TRP A 27 4.29 -4.77 3.68
C TRP A 27 2.97 -4.86 4.44
N ALA A 28 2.36 -6.05 4.45
CA ALA A 28 1.10 -6.33 5.13
C ALA A 28 -0.09 -5.48 4.64
N TYR A 29 -0.08 -5.00 3.39
CA TYR A 29 -1.25 -4.43 2.75
C TYR A 29 -2.10 -5.54 2.11
N GLN A 30 -3.41 -5.40 2.14
CA GLN A 30 -4.31 -6.20 1.32
C GLN A 30 -4.48 -5.51 -0.03
N VAL A 31 -4.06 -6.13 -1.13
CA VAL A 31 -4.00 -5.48 -2.43
C VAL A 31 -4.89 -6.19 -3.45
N ALA A 32 -5.76 -5.43 -4.11
CA ALA A 32 -6.52 -5.88 -5.27
C ALA A 32 -6.08 -5.14 -6.54
N LEU A 33 -6.12 -5.84 -7.67
CA LEU A 33 -6.01 -5.23 -9.00
C LEU A 33 -7.42 -5.05 -9.55
N ALA A 34 -7.72 -3.89 -10.14
CA ALA A 34 -8.97 -3.68 -10.86
C ALA A 34 -8.99 -4.52 -12.13
N GLU A 35 -10.10 -5.20 -12.37
CA GLU A 35 -10.30 -6.06 -13.54
C GLU A 35 -11.23 -5.45 -14.57
N ASP A 36 -12.23 -4.68 -14.13
CA ASP A 36 -13.20 -4.02 -15.00
C ASP A 36 -12.93 -2.51 -15.11
N PHE A 37 -12.21 -2.12 -16.17
CA PHE A 37 -11.90 -0.72 -16.46
C PHE A 37 -13.11 0.11 -16.99
N GLN A 38 -14.26 -0.54 -17.21
CA GLN A 38 -15.50 0.17 -17.54
C GLN A 38 -16.29 0.55 -16.29
N ASP A 39 -16.07 -0.13 -15.16
CA ASP A 39 -16.77 0.11 -13.87
C ASP A 39 -15.80 0.16 -12.68
N ILE A 40 -14.87 1.10 -12.67
CA ILE A 40 -13.96 1.31 -11.53
C ILE A 40 -14.74 1.68 -10.25
N LEU A 41 -15.88 2.35 -10.35
CA LEU A 41 -16.70 2.63 -9.15
C LEU A 41 -17.26 1.36 -8.52
N GLY A 42 -17.64 0.38 -9.33
CA GLY A 42 -18.05 -0.95 -8.86
C GLY A 42 -16.89 -1.69 -8.17
N GLU A 43 -15.68 -1.61 -8.73
CA GLU A 43 -14.47 -2.17 -8.10
C GLU A 43 -14.19 -1.52 -6.74
N VAL A 44 -14.23 -0.17 -6.66
CA VAL A 44 -14.05 0.58 -5.40
C VAL A 44 -15.11 0.19 -4.37
N SER A 45 -16.37 0.10 -4.78
CA SER A 45 -17.48 -0.24 -3.88
C SER A 45 -17.36 -1.65 -3.33
N ARG A 46 -16.97 -2.61 -4.18
CA ARG A 46 -16.85 -4.03 -3.84
C ARG A 46 -15.68 -4.29 -2.91
N PHE A 47 -14.52 -3.74 -3.23
CA PHE A 47 -13.31 -3.96 -2.44
C PHE A 47 -13.22 -3.06 -1.21
N SER A 48 -13.85 -1.88 -1.23
CA SER A 48 -13.78 -0.85 -0.18
C SER A 48 -12.34 -0.49 0.20
N PRO A 49 -11.52 -0.01 -0.75
CA PRO A 49 -10.12 0.31 -0.51
C PRO A 49 -9.97 1.54 0.39
N GLU A 50 -8.83 1.64 1.05
CA GLU A 50 -8.42 2.77 1.87
C GLU A 50 -7.35 3.64 1.16
N LEU A 51 -6.87 3.18 0.02
CA LEU A 51 -6.01 3.94 -0.90
C LEU A 51 -6.18 3.38 -2.31
N ILE A 52 -6.14 4.25 -3.30
CA ILE A 52 -6.19 3.88 -4.71
C ILE A 52 -4.90 4.34 -5.39
N LEU A 53 -4.23 3.40 -6.06
CA LEU A 53 -3.17 3.69 -7.02
C LEU A 53 -3.83 3.71 -8.40
N LEU A 54 -3.74 4.83 -9.12
CA LEU A 54 -4.52 5.07 -10.33
C LEU A 54 -3.62 5.50 -11.48
N ASP A 55 -3.50 4.66 -12.51
CA ASP A 55 -2.85 5.09 -13.75
C ASP A 55 -3.68 6.15 -14.46
N ILE A 56 -3.01 7.09 -15.08
CA ILE A 56 -3.65 8.10 -15.95
C ILE A 56 -4.06 7.47 -17.28
N THR A 57 -3.22 6.60 -17.82
CA THR A 57 -3.43 5.97 -19.13
C THR A 57 -4.16 4.65 -18.98
N LEU A 58 -5.48 4.69 -19.06
CA LEU A 58 -6.34 3.52 -18.92
C LEU A 58 -7.22 3.33 -20.16
N PRO A 59 -7.64 2.10 -20.46
CA PRO A 59 -8.62 1.84 -21.51
C PRO A 59 -9.98 2.45 -21.15
N TYR A 60 -10.76 2.82 -22.17
CA TYR A 60 -12.10 3.45 -22.11
C TYR A 60 -12.09 4.87 -21.55
N TYR A 61 -11.81 5.06 -20.27
CA TYR A 61 -11.76 6.37 -19.60
C TYR A 61 -10.43 6.52 -18.87
N ASN A 62 -9.79 7.68 -19.00
CA ASN A 62 -8.50 7.93 -18.36
C ASN A 62 -8.63 8.09 -16.83
N GLY A 63 -7.48 8.03 -16.12
CA GLY A 63 -7.45 8.13 -14.68
C GLY A 63 -8.00 9.44 -14.13
N PHE A 64 -7.90 10.55 -14.87
CA PHE A 64 -8.49 11.83 -14.43
C PHE A 64 -10.02 11.78 -14.37
N TYR A 65 -10.65 11.11 -15.34
CA TYR A 65 -12.09 10.87 -15.32
C TYR A 65 -12.47 10.04 -14.08
N TRP A 66 -11.78 8.94 -13.85
CA TRP A 66 -12.07 8.08 -12.70
C TRP A 66 -11.80 8.76 -11.37
N CYS A 67 -10.73 9.55 -11.25
CA CYS A 67 -10.48 10.35 -10.04
C CYS A 67 -11.67 11.26 -9.74
N LYS A 68 -12.17 11.99 -10.72
CA LYS A 68 -13.32 12.89 -10.57
C LYS A 68 -14.58 12.12 -10.13
N GLU A 69 -14.87 10.99 -10.76
CA GLU A 69 -16.06 10.19 -10.39
C GLU A 69 -15.93 9.57 -8.99
N ILE A 70 -14.74 9.07 -8.61
CA ILE A 70 -14.47 8.57 -7.26
C ILE A 70 -14.65 9.69 -6.23
N ARG A 71 -14.11 10.88 -6.48
CA ARG A 71 -14.21 12.04 -5.57
C ARG A 71 -15.63 12.52 -5.31
N ARG A 72 -16.55 12.27 -6.21
CA ARG A 72 -17.98 12.63 -6.01
C ARG A 72 -18.64 11.76 -4.92
N LEU A 73 -18.14 10.54 -4.72
CA LEU A 73 -18.74 9.55 -3.85
C LEU A 73 -17.88 9.20 -2.62
N PHE A 74 -16.56 9.27 -2.76
CA PHE A 74 -15.61 8.77 -1.77
C PHE A 74 -14.50 9.80 -1.45
N LYS A 75 -14.03 9.75 -0.21
CA LYS A 75 -12.87 10.55 0.26
C LYS A 75 -11.60 9.70 0.40
N ILE A 76 -11.51 8.61 -0.36
CA ILE A 76 -10.38 7.69 -0.33
C ILE A 76 -9.15 8.39 -0.95
N PRO A 77 -7.96 8.35 -0.34
CA PRO A 77 -6.74 8.88 -0.96
C PRO A 77 -6.47 8.24 -2.33
N ILE A 78 -6.10 9.07 -3.31
CA ILE A 78 -5.76 8.64 -4.68
C ILE A 78 -4.35 9.10 -4.99
N VAL A 79 -3.49 8.15 -5.36
CA VAL A 79 -2.14 8.40 -5.85
C VAL A 79 -2.12 8.09 -7.34
N PHE A 80 -1.81 9.09 -8.16
CA PHE A 80 -1.63 8.85 -9.57
C PHE A 80 -0.27 8.20 -9.86
N ILE A 81 -0.28 7.24 -10.78
CA ILE A 81 0.92 6.61 -11.33
C ILE A 81 0.91 6.82 -12.83
N SER A 82 1.95 7.40 -13.42
CA SER A 82 1.95 7.65 -14.85
C SER A 82 3.35 7.71 -15.45
N SER A 83 3.45 7.28 -16.70
CA SER A 83 4.66 7.42 -17.52
C SER A 83 4.87 8.82 -18.10
N ALA A 84 3.97 9.76 -17.84
CA ALA A 84 4.04 11.08 -18.41
C ALA A 84 4.97 11.99 -17.58
N ASP A 85 6.17 12.26 -18.10
CA ASP A 85 7.12 13.25 -17.58
C ASP A 85 6.65 14.71 -17.74
N ASP A 86 5.41 14.91 -18.15
CA ASP A 86 4.87 16.24 -18.39
C ASP A 86 4.38 16.86 -17.07
N ASN A 87 5.02 17.96 -16.67
CA ASN A 87 4.61 18.78 -15.53
C ASN A 87 3.11 19.14 -15.57
N MET A 88 2.53 19.21 -16.77
CA MET A 88 1.10 19.47 -16.94
C MET A 88 0.25 18.32 -16.37
N ASN A 89 0.64 17.07 -16.54
CA ASN A 89 -0.09 15.93 -15.97
C ASN A 89 -0.04 15.91 -14.45
N ILE A 90 1.08 16.31 -13.84
CA ILE A 90 1.20 16.44 -12.38
C ILE A 90 0.23 17.51 -11.86
N VAL A 91 0.21 18.68 -12.51
CA VAL A 91 -0.71 19.78 -12.13
C VAL A 91 -2.16 19.34 -12.29
N MET A 92 -2.52 18.71 -13.43
CA MET A 92 -3.86 18.19 -13.65
C MET A 92 -4.25 17.11 -12.62
N ALA A 93 -3.34 16.22 -12.26
CA ALA A 93 -3.58 15.18 -11.27
C ALA A 93 -3.99 15.80 -9.92
N MET A 94 -3.27 16.83 -9.49
CA MET A 94 -3.58 17.53 -8.22
C MET A 94 -4.88 18.32 -8.33
N ASP A 95 -5.11 19.03 -9.42
CA ASP A 95 -6.36 19.80 -9.64
C ASP A 95 -7.60 18.91 -9.72
N MET A 96 -7.46 17.67 -10.20
CA MET A 96 -8.55 16.69 -10.25
C MET A 96 -8.81 16.01 -8.89
N GLY A 97 -8.02 16.33 -7.85
CA GLY A 97 -8.23 15.84 -6.52
C GLY A 97 -7.35 14.64 -6.16
N GLY A 98 -6.25 14.42 -6.85
CA GLY A 98 -5.20 13.48 -6.43
C GLY A 98 -4.50 13.95 -5.16
N ASP A 99 -4.07 13.02 -4.34
CA ASP A 99 -3.35 13.30 -3.09
C ASP A 99 -1.84 13.26 -3.28
N ASP A 100 -1.35 12.54 -4.29
CA ASP A 100 0.07 12.48 -4.68
C ASP A 100 0.21 11.92 -6.11
N PHE A 101 1.45 11.97 -6.62
CA PHE A 101 1.82 11.51 -7.96
C PHE A 101 3.14 10.74 -7.91
N ILE A 102 3.23 9.68 -8.72
CA ILE A 102 4.43 8.86 -8.89
C ILE A 102 4.69 8.69 -10.39
N ALA A 103 5.83 9.20 -10.85
CA ALA A 103 6.24 9.04 -12.25
C ALA A 103 6.83 7.65 -12.51
N LYS A 104 6.44 7.01 -13.61
CA LYS A 104 7.07 5.78 -14.15
C LYS A 104 8.32 6.16 -14.97
N PRO A 105 9.44 5.44 -14.87
CA PRO A 105 9.68 4.32 -13.97
C PRO A 105 9.94 4.78 -12.52
N PHE A 106 9.47 3.99 -11.55
CA PHE A 106 9.60 4.29 -10.12
C PHE A 106 10.30 3.17 -9.36
N ASP A 107 10.92 3.55 -8.26
CA ASP A 107 11.46 2.61 -7.27
C ASP A 107 10.32 2.14 -6.34
N LEU A 108 10.24 0.83 -6.09
CA LEU A 108 9.23 0.24 -5.21
C LEU A 108 9.36 0.71 -3.75
N ALA A 109 10.57 1.04 -3.29
CA ALA A 109 10.76 1.62 -1.95
C ALA A 109 10.18 3.03 -1.88
N VAL A 110 10.30 3.83 -2.96
CA VAL A 110 9.66 5.16 -3.05
C VAL A 110 8.15 5.04 -3.06
N LEU A 111 7.60 4.08 -3.81
CA LEU A 111 6.17 3.78 -3.83
C LEU A 111 5.66 3.50 -2.40
N THR A 112 6.30 2.57 -1.69
CA THR A 112 5.93 2.18 -0.31
C THR A 112 6.03 3.35 0.65
N ALA A 113 7.10 4.14 0.59
CA ALA A 113 7.29 5.31 1.46
C ALA A 113 6.19 6.37 1.27
N LYS A 114 5.80 6.64 0.01
CA LYS A 114 4.71 7.57 -0.32
C LYS A 114 3.36 7.05 0.16
N ILE A 115 3.03 5.79 -0.08
CA ILE A 115 1.81 5.14 0.41
C ILE A 115 1.72 5.25 1.92
N GLY A 116 2.76 4.87 2.66
CA GLY A 116 2.80 4.96 4.12
C GLY A 116 2.60 6.40 4.62
N ALA A 117 3.18 7.39 3.95
CA ALA A 117 3.01 8.80 4.31
C ALA A 117 1.56 9.28 4.09
N ILE A 118 0.92 8.85 3.02
CA ILE A 118 -0.46 9.23 2.69
C ILE A 118 -1.45 8.57 3.65
N ILE A 119 -1.33 7.27 3.89
CA ILE A 119 -2.17 6.53 4.83
C ILE A 119 -2.06 7.16 6.23
N ARG A 120 -0.86 7.47 6.68
CA ARG A 120 -0.64 8.15 7.96
C ARG A 120 -1.37 9.49 8.02
N ARG A 121 -1.25 10.35 6.99
CA ARG A 121 -1.94 11.65 6.95
C ARG A 121 -3.46 11.52 6.95
N SER A 122 -3.98 10.57 6.19
CA SER A 122 -5.42 10.42 5.98
C SER A 122 -6.13 9.74 7.16
N TYR A 123 -5.44 8.84 7.87
CA TYR A 123 -6.07 7.97 8.86
C TYR A 123 -5.53 8.12 10.29
N SER A 124 -4.44 8.89 10.54
CA SER A 124 -3.90 9.09 11.89
C SER A 124 -4.89 9.71 12.89
N TYR A 125 -5.88 10.44 12.40
CA TYR A 125 -6.91 11.05 13.23
C TYR A 125 -8.16 10.18 13.43
N SER A 126 -8.27 9.05 12.74
CA SER A 126 -9.48 8.19 12.77
C SER A 126 -9.49 7.15 13.89
N GLY A 127 -8.50 7.18 14.80
CA GLY A 127 -8.44 6.27 15.96
C GLY A 127 -8.07 4.82 15.61
N ARG A 128 -7.77 4.49 14.37
CA ARG A 128 -7.17 3.20 14.01
C ARG A 128 -5.73 3.18 14.51
N VAL A 129 -5.46 2.36 15.50
CA VAL A 129 -4.12 2.17 16.06
C VAL A 129 -3.32 1.31 15.08
N ASN A 130 -2.65 1.97 14.14
CA ASN A 130 -1.70 1.32 13.23
C ASN A 130 -0.32 1.15 13.86
N ALA A 131 -0.30 0.90 15.14
CA ALA A 131 0.91 0.68 15.91
C ALA A 131 0.66 -0.36 17.00
N ILE A 132 1.61 -1.23 17.20
CA ILE A 132 1.60 -2.17 18.32
C ILE A 132 2.50 -1.61 19.41
N GLU A 133 1.94 -1.42 20.62
CA GLU A 133 2.72 -0.97 21.77
C GLU A 133 3.00 -2.17 22.69
N HIS A 134 4.26 -2.31 23.11
CA HIS A 134 4.65 -3.23 24.17
C HIS A 134 5.83 -2.68 24.96
N LYS A 135 5.64 -2.51 26.28
CA LYS A 135 6.67 -2.06 27.25
C LYS A 135 7.38 -0.77 26.80
N GLY A 136 6.63 0.18 26.26
CA GLY A 136 7.15 1.46 25.79
C GLY A 136 7.79 1.44 24.39
N ALA A 137 7.87 0.27 23.74
CA ALA A 137 8.21 0.16 22.33
C ALA A 137 6.93 0.29 21.49
N VAL A 138 6.92 1.21 20.54
CA VAL A 138 5.79 1.45 19.63
C VAL A 138 6.23 1.11 18.21
N LEU A 139 5.75 -0.02 17.69
CA LEU A 139 5.98 -0.46 16.30
C LEU A 139 4.90 0.15 15.42
N ASN A 140 5.29 0.98 14.47
CA ASN A 140 4.39 1.52 13.46
C ASN A 140 4.27 0.52 12.30
N LEU A 141 3.06 0.00 12.08
CA LEU A 141 2.80 -1.01 11.07
C LEU A 141 2.70 -0.43 9.65
N LEU A 142 2.59 0.91 9.52
CA LEU A 142 2.44 1.56 8.22
C LEU A 142 3.78 1.85 7.54
N ASP A 143 4.80 2.18 8.32
CA ASP A 143 6.12 2.55 7.80
C ASP A 143 7.24 1.60 8.23
N GLY A 144 6.90 0.52 8.94
CA GLY A 144 7.86 -0.50 9.37
C GLY A 144 8.90 0.02 10.35
N THR A 145 8.58 1.07 11.12
CA THR A 145 9.52 1.66 12.07
C THR A 145 9.09 1.45 13.51
N MET A 146 10.03 1.45 14.45
CA MET A 146 9.74 1.39 15.88
C MET A 146 10.33 2.61 16.59
N VAL A 147 9.57 3.13 17.55
CA VAL A 147 10.06 4.12 18.50
C VAL A 147 10.16 3.48 19.88
N TYR A 148 11.36 3.53 20.46
CA TYR A 148 11.63 3.10 21.82
C TYR A 148 12.52 4.11 22.52
N GLN A 149 12.11 4.59 23.69
CA GLN A 149 12.83 5.61 24.48
C GLN A 149 13.21 6.86 23.66
N GLY A 150 12.33 7.30 22.76
CA GLY A 150 12.55 8.46 21.89
C GLY A 150 13.46 8.21 20.67
N LYS A 151 14.04 7.01 20.54
CA LYS A 151 14.85 6.64 19.39
C LYS A 151 14.00 5.93 18.35
N LYS A 152 14.02 6.44 17.11
CA LYS A 152 13.39 5.79 15.95
C LYS A 152 14.38 4.80 15.32
N THR A 153 13.89 3.62 14.95
CA THR A 153 14.66 2.56 14.30
C THR A 153 13.86 2.07 13.09
N ASP A 154 14.52 1.99 11.95
CA ASP A 154 13.99 1.39 10.73
C ASP A 154 14.42 -0.08 10.67
N PHE A 155 13.56 -0.93 10.09
CA PHE A 155 13.80 -2.36 9.96
C PHE A 155 13.82 -2.77 8.48
N SER A 156 14.62 -3.79 8.17
CA SER A 156 14.44 -4.52 6.93
C SER A 156 13.07 -5.23 6.94
N LYS A 157 12.57 -5.64 5.77
CA LYS A 157 11.31 -6.34 5.63
C LYS A 157 11.18 -7.52 6.59
N ASN A 158 12.17 -8.41 6.61
CA ASN A 158 12.13 -9.63 7.42
C ASN A 158 12.17 -9.30 8.92
N GLU A 159 12.99 -8.34 9.33
CA GLU A 159 13.03 -7.87 10.73
C GLU A 159 11.68 -7.29 11.16
N PHE A 160 11.06 -6.47 10.31
CA PHE A 160 9.74 -5.91 10.57
C PHE A 160 8.68 -6.99 10.71
N GLN A 161 8.61 -7.96 9.78
CA GLN A 161 7.64 -9.05 9.81
C GLN A 161 7.78 -9.92 11.06
N ILE A 162 9.02 -10.27 11.43
CA ILE A 162 9.28 -11.04 12.66
C ILE A 162 8.84 -10.24 13.88
N LEU A 163 9.21 -8.96 13.95
CA LEU A 163 8.89 -8.09 15.08
C LEU A 163 7.39 -7.89 15.22
N ALA A 164 6.69 -7.63 14.12
CA ALA A 164 5.23 -7.50 14.09
C ALA A 164 4.55 -8.78 14.60
N LEU A 165 4.94 -9.93 14.07
CA LEU A 165 4.43 -11.23 14.49
C LEU A 165 4.64 -11.48 15.99
N LEU A 166 5.82 -11.19 16.52
CA LEU A 166 6.13 -11.37 17.93
C LEU A 166 5.35 -10.41 18.83
N MET A 167 5.22 -9.15 18.43
CA MET A 167 4.48 -8.13 19.19
C MET A 167 2.96 -8.37 19.16
N GLU A 168 2.41 -8.89 18.06
CA GLU A 168 0.99 -9.29 17.97
C GLU A 168 0.69 -10.48 18.89
N ASN A 169 1.62 -11.42 19.02
CA ASN A 169 1.48 -12.60 19.85
C ASN A 169 2.07 -12.41 21.26
N LYS A 170 2.15 -11.17 21.75
CA LYS A 170 2.72 -10.88 23.08
C LYS A 170 2.06 -11.72 24.16
N GLY A 171 2.91 -12.35 24.98
CA GLY A 171 2.46 -13.26 26.04
C GLY A 171 2.26 -14.71 25.62
N ASN A 172 2.35 -15.01 24.32
CA ASN A 172 2.28 -16.36 23.78
C ASN A 172 3.63 -16.77 23.17
N ILE A 173 3.86 -18.07 23.10
CA ILE A 173 5.05 -18.63 22.45
C ILE A 173 4.78 -18.68 20.92
N VAL A 174 5.64 -18.05 20.15
CA VAL A 174 5.66 -18.18 18.69
C VAL A 174 6.73 -19.21 18.33
N SER A 175 6.34 -20.30 17.66
CA SER A 175 7.29 -21.32 17.25
C SER A 175 8.21 -20.85 16.14
N ARG A 176 9.40 -21.47 16.03
CA ARG A 176 10.30 -21.21 14.90
C ARG A 176 9.61 -21.50 13.55
N ASP A 177 8.84 -22.57 13.49
CA ASP A 177 8.14 -22.97 12.25
C ASP A 177 7.09 -21.93 11.85
N THR A 178 6.39 -21.33 12.82
CA THR A 178 5.45 -20.22 12.54
C THR A 178 6.18 -19.01 11.96
N ILE A 179 7.35 -18.65 12.52
CA ILE A 179 8.17 -17.54 12.01
C ILE A 179 8.66 -17.87 10.60
N MET A 180 9.15 -19.09 10.39
CA MET A 180 9.65 -19.52 9.09
C MET A 180 8.54 -19.57 8.02
N MET A 181 7.35 -20.07 8.36
CA MET A 181 6.20 -20.04 7.45
C MET A 181 5.87 -18.60 7.00
N GLN A 182 5.81 -17.67 7.96
CA GLN A 182 5.53 -16.28 7.64
C GLN A 182 6.59 -15.62 6.73
N LEU A 183 7.85 -16.04 6.84
CA LEU A 183 8.94 -15.54 6.00
C LEU A 183 9.01 -16.25 4.65
N TRP A 184 8.64 -17.56 4.60
CA TRP A 184 8.75 -18.37 3.37
C TRP A 184 7.53 -18.31 2.45
N ASP A 185 6.33 -18.05 2.96
CA ASP A 185 5.17 -17.77 2.09
C ASP A 185 5.43 -16.58 1.16
N ASP A 186 6.41 -15.74 1.50
CA ASP A 186 6.86 -14.60 0.70
C ASP A 186 7.99 -14.91 -0.30
N GLU A 187 8.75 -16.01 -0.14
CA GLU A 187 9.92 -16.34 -0.97
C GLU A 187 9.63 -17.34 -2.11
N ASN A 188 8.46 -17.95 -2.16
CA ASN A 188 8.12 -19.00 -3.14
C ASN A 188 7.80 -18.47 -4.56
N PHE A 189 8.43 -17.38 -5.00
CA PHE A 189 8.33 -16.88 -6.37
C PHE A 189 9.69 -16.54 -7.02
N ILE A 190 10.79 -17.14 -6.58
CA ILE A 190 12.07 -17.07 -7.33
C ILE A 190 12.71 -18.45 -7.28
N ASP A 191 12.87 -19.00 -8.47
CA ASP A 191 13.69 -20.09 -8.98
C ASP A 191 12.95 -21.35 -9.44
N ASP A 192 12.39 -21.23 -10.64
CA ASP A 192 12.42 -22.32 -11.61
C ASP A 192 13.10 -21.80 -12.88
N ASN A 193 14.42 -21.63 -12.84
CA ASN A 193 15.30 -21.61 -14.02
C ASN A 193 16.75 -21.85 -13.60
N THR A 194 17.10 -23.12 -13.51
CA THR A 194 18.46 -23.60 -13.77
C THR A 194 18.38 -24.85 -14.62
#